data_1b64f3f4fe4c7ad8e65a3f221614ee9b
#
_entry.id   1b64f3f4fe4c7ad8e65a3f221614ee9b
#
_cell.length_a   1.000
_cell.length_b   1.000
_cell.length_c   1.000
_cell.angle_alpha   90.00
_cell.angle_beta   90.00
_cell.angle_gamma   90.00
#
_symmetry.space_group_name_H-M   'P 1'
#
loop_
_entity.id
_entity.type
_entity.pdbx_description
1 polymer ?
#
loop_
_entity_poly.entity_id
_entity_poly.type
_entity_poly.pdbx_seq_one_letter_code
_entity_poly.pdbx_strand_id
1 'polypeptide(L)'
;MGSNDIAVRFTENYYATKNEVSKELKISVIDGVWDKILSYRAPFCHYLTIRSVDKNQLRVCLCPTISSNLNTVEAKLLRVISEANKLNTVNSDKQYFCQSSLVKALQNLALANMAYSEEDYVRKVILGQVQDRDLQNYLSALRFIEQRYVNVVNDDFLAELYSRVTGNSELTSFYRTTDLEDANSSAIISRVYKCAPAVLIESMMDSLFNFVEKSTISPLCRALISYYYIQYVKPFAKYNNEIAVLFAKAVLAHHSVGGFAIYLPLEAILNEDEAEYNKIAHEVQLTSDVTYFLTFALRFADKEFGKVLDSLAEYSTKIIKNDFFRLDEEPINEQQSLFDDEPEVAAEPIKEEVKPEPAPIKQPEPVVEEKPIKAEPEKVEVKTSPVVEKPAGIAVSYIPEELDEKTAQRLERHLLELDPRLKKGQAYFYARHCTLGMYYTIDQYKKATKCVYETARTSMDKLVEFGYYEKSPFGKKFVYTPVNRK
;
A
#
# COMPACT_ATOMS: atom_id res chain seq x y z
N MET A 1 46.28 14.93 13.66
CA MET A 1 44.90 14.46 13.87
C MET A 1 44.88 13.42 14.96
N GLY A 2 44.10 13.59 16.01
CA GLY A 2 43.94 12.60 17.06
C GLY A 2 43.34 11.30 16.53
N SER A 3 43.63 10.19 17.16
CA SER A 3 43.13 8.83 16.75
C SER A 3 41.61 8.78 16.66
N ASN A 4 40.88 9.53 17.51
CA ASN A 4 39.44 9.64 17.49
C ASN A 4 38.93 10.45 16.28
N ASP A 5 39.66 11.45 15.81
CA ASP A 5 39.22 12.28 14.68
C ASP A 5 39.13 11.49 13.38
N ILE A 6 40.00 10.48 13.19
CA ILE A 6 39.99 9.61 12.01
C ILE A 6 38.74 8.71 12.03
N ALA A 7 38.41 8.09 13.17
CA ALA A 7 37.25 7.21 13.28
C ALA A 7 35.95 7.98 13.08
N VAL A 8 35.80 9.16 13.67
CA VAL A 8 34.67 10.08 13.46
C VAL A 8 34.58 10.46 12.00
N ARG A 9 35.69 10.92 11.38
CA ARG A 9 35.68 11.32 9.98
C ARG A 9 35.15 10.25 9.04
N PHE A 10 35.64 9.02 9.15
CA PHE A 10 35.28 7.91 8.26
C PHE A 10 34.01 7.15 8.68
N THR A 11 33.30 7.63 9.69
CA THR A 11 32.00 7.10 10.10
C THR A 11 30.90 8.14 9.98
N GLU A 12 31.15 9.37 10.47
CA GLU A 12 30.10 10.42 10.53
C GLU A 12 30.10 11.32 9.30
N ASN A 13 31.26 11.71 8.74
CA ASN A 13 31.27 12.53 7.52
C ASN A 13 30.83 11.73 6.29
N TYR A 14 31.27 10.48 6.23
CA TYR A 14 30.76 9.44 5.30
C TYR A 14 31.12 8.06 5.81
N TYR A 15 30.27 7.09 5.55
CA TYR A 15 30.44 5.72 6.03
C TYR A 15 31.39 4.96 5.10
N ALA A 16 32.69 5.11 5.34
CA ALA A 16 33.75 4.66 4.46
C ALA A 16 34.00 3.15 4.53
N THR A 17 34.34 2.57 3.39
CA THR A 17 34.88 1.20 3.29
C THR A 17 36.36 1.17 3.67
N LYS A 18 36.87 0.01 4.05
CA LYS A 18 38.30 -0.19 4.35
C LYS A 18 39.21 0.28 3.19
N ASN A 19 38.79 -0.02 1.96
CA ASN A 19 39.54 0.36 0.76
C ASN A 19 39.55 1.89 0.52
N GLU A 20 38.46 2.57 0.77
CA GLU A 20 38.36 4.03 0.66
C GLU A 20 39.27 4.72 1.68
N VAL A 21 39.26 4.25 2.93
CA VAL A 21 40.13 4.76 3.98
C VAL A 21 41.60 4.54 3.61
N SER A 22 41.98 3.35 3.09
CA SER A 22 43.34 3.05 2.64
C SER A 22 43.81 4.00 1.53
N LYS A 23 42.96 4.22 0.53
CA LYS A 23 43.26 5.12 -0.59
C LYS A 23 43.40 6.57 -0.14
N GLU A 24 42.51 7.06 0.70
CA GLU A 24 42.49 8.45 1.13
C GLU A 24 43.67 8.79 2.05
N LEU A 25 43.98 7.86 2.97
CA LEU A 25 45.14 8.03 3.87
C LEU A 25 46.47 7.67 3.20
N LYS A 26 46.44 7.07 1.99
CA LYS A 26 47.64 6.54 1.29
C LYS A 26 48.46 5.57 2.12
N ILE A 27 47.79 4.70 2.88
CA ILE A 27 48.42 3.73 3.76
C ILE A 27 48.07 2.32 3.22
N SER A 28 49.13 1.50 2.99
CA SER A 28 48.94 0.10 2.52
C SER A 28 48.59 -0.88 3.64
N VAL A 29 49.07 -0.64 4.85
CA VAL A 29 48.78 -1.47 6.04
C VAL A 29 47.85 -0.68 6.95
N ILE A 30 46.56 -0.96 6.84
CA ILE A 30 45.52 -0.15 7.44
C ILE A 30 44.86 -0.75 8.68
N ASP A 31 45.18 -2.03 9.02
CA ASP A 31 44.44 -2.81 10.02
C ASP A 31 44.28 -2.06 11.35
N GLY A 32 45.36 -1.49 11.90
CA GLY A 32 45.28 -0.74 13.16
C GLY A 32 44.43 0.53 13.12
N VAL A 33 44.28 1.16 11.94
CA VAL A 33 43.37 2.30 11.74
C VAL A 33 41.94 1.80 11.60
N TRP A 34 41.79 0.71 10.82
CA TRP A 34 40.49 0.12 10.59
C TRP A 34 39.85 -0.40 11.88
N ASP A 35 40.63 -1.07 12.75
CA ASP A 35 40.15 -1.56 14.04
C ASP A 35 39.63 -0.43 14.95
N LYS A 36 40.23 0.75 14.86
CA LYS A 36 39.73 1.93 15.59
C LYS A 36 38.40 2.44 15.03
N ILE A 37 38.25 2.44 13.70
CA ILE A 37 37.00 2.81 13.04
C ILE A 37 35.90 1.80 13.43
N LEU A 38 36.19 0.50 13.39
CA LEU A 38 35.24 -0.55 13.80
C LEU A 38 34.89 -0.43 15.29
N SER A 39 35.86 -0.14 16.15
CA SER A 39 35.61 0.09 17.59
C SER A 39 34.71 1.30 17.84
N TYR A 40 34.87 2.37 17.07
CA TYR A 40 33.98 3.53 17.11
C TYR A 40 32.57 3.20 16.65
N ARG A 41 32.42 2.40 15.57
CA ARG A 41 31.13 1.97 15.01
C ARG A 41 30.37 0.98 15.91
N ALA A 42 31.10 0.15 16.66
CA ALA A 42 30.53 -0.98 17.40
C ALA A 42 29.34 -0.63 18.31
N PRO A 43 29.36 0.46 19.10
CA PRO A 43 28.23 0.84 19.96
C PRO A 43 26.93 1.16 19.20
N PHE A 44 27.03 1.53 17.91
CA PHE A 44 25.89 1.91 17.05
C PHE A 44 25.40 0.75 16.18
N CYS A 45 26.06 -0.42 16.25
CA CYS A 45 25.72 -1.57 15.44
C CYS A 45 24.57 -2.37 16.05
N HIS A 46 23.53 -2.59 15.24
CA HIS A 46 22.40 -3.48 15.54
C HIS A 46 22.54 -4.74 14.68
N TYR A 47 22.59 -5.90 15.34
CA TYR A 47 22.63 -7.18 14.65
C TYR A 47 21.21 -7.61 14.29
N LEU A 48 21.02 -7.95 13.01
CA LEU A 48 19.72 -8.31 12.44
C LEU A 48 19.49 -9.82 12.53
N THR A 49 18.25 -10.28 12.49
CA THR A 49 17.94 -11.72 12.46
C THR A 49 18.31 -12.39 11.13
N ILE A 50 18.45 -11.59 10.06
CA ILE A 50 18.86 -12.06 8.72
C ILE A 50 20.36 -12.37 8.67
N ARG A 51 20.70 -13.35 7.84
CA ARG A 51 22.07 -13.87 7.71
C ARG A 51 22.55 -13.87 6.27
N SER A 52 23.87 -13.78 6.09
CA SER A 52 24.50 -14.02 4.79
C SER A 52 24.52 -15.51 4.44
N VAL A 53 24.87 -15.82 3.18
CA VAL A 53 25.10 -17.21 2.72
C VAL A 53 26.15 -17.93 3.57
N ASP A 54 27.17 -17.19 4.04
CA ASP A 54 28.22 -17.74 4.93
C ASP A 54 27.76 -17.82 6.40
N LYS A 55 26.46 -17.68 6.66
CA LYS A 55 25.83 -17.74 7.99
C LYS A 55 26.21 -16.60 8.94
N ASN A 56 26.93 -15.59 8.47
CA ASN A 56 27.22 -14.41 9.26
C ASN A 56 25.95 -13.58 9.44
N GLN A 57 25.70 -13.13 10.66
CA GLN A 57 24.60 -12.25 10.95
C GLN A 57 24.84 -10.87 10.33
N LEU A 58 23.86 -10.35 9.57
CA LEU A 58 23.95 -8.99 9.05
C LEU A 58 23.79 -8.00 10.20
N ARG A 59 24.47 -6.86 10.06
CA ARG A 59 24.34 -5.74 11.00
C ARG A 59 24.07 -4.44 10.26
N VAL A 60 23.46 -3.51 10.97
CA VAL A 60 23.30 -2.11 10.54
C VAL A 60 23.88 -1.19 11.61
N CYS A 61 24.69 -0.23 11.22
CA CYS A 61 25.28 0.77 12.10
C CYS A 61 24.43 2.05 12.02
N LEU A 62 23.70 2.35 13.08
CA LEU A 62 22.88 3.58 13.19
C LEU A 62 23.67 4.65 13.98
N CYS A 63 24.83 5.04 13.48
CA CYS A 63 25.61 6.14 14.04
C CYS A 63 24.82 7.47 13.94
N PRO A 64 25.21 8.51 14.70
CA PRO A 64 24.49 9.78 14.76
C PRO A 64 24.11 10.36 13.40
N THR A 65 25.05 10.40 12.45
CA THR A 65 24.78 10.93 11.10
C THR A 65 23.78 10.08 10.32
N ILE A 66 23.92 8.75 10.35
CA ILE A 66 22.98 7.85 9.64
C ILE A 66 21.60 7.93 10.27
N SER A 67 21.51 7.97 11.61
CA SER A 67 20.24 8.13 12.32
C SER A 67 19.58 9.47 11.98
N SER A 68 20.34 10.55 11.89
CA SER A 68 19.84 11.86 11.47
C SER A 68 19.32 11.85 10.04
N ASN A 69 20.05 11.22 9.12
CA ASN A 69 19.62 11.08 7.72
C ASN A 69 18.33 10.24 7.63
N LEU A 70 18.26 9.13 8.36
CA LEU A 70 17.06 8.30 8.42
C LEU A 70 15.86 9.09 8.92
N ASN A 71 15.99 9.81 10.03
CA ASN A 71 14.93 10.66 10.58
C ASN A 71 14.49 11.75 9.59
N THR A 72 15.43 12.33 8.84
CA THR A 72 15.13 13.33 7.81
C THR A 72 14.30 12.74 6.68
N VAL A 73 14.66 11.56 6.19
CA VAL A 73 13.93 10.87 5.12
C VAL A 73 12.55 10.42 5.60
N GLU A 74 12.43 9.92 6.84
CA GLU A 74 11.14 9.56 7.44
C GLU A 74 10.23 10.78 7.62
N ALA A 75 10.76 11.89 8.10
CA ALA A 75 10.01 13.14 8.20
C ALA A 75 9.51 13.60 6.81
N LYS A 76 10.36 13.46 5.78
CA LYS A 76 10.00 13.76 4.39
C LYS A 76 8.90 12.83 3.87
N LEU A 77 8.98 11.53 4.16
CA LEU A 77 7.95 10.54 3.85
C LEU A 77 6.59 10.92 4.49
N LEU A 78 6.59 11.23 5.78
CA LEU A 78 5.37 11.66 6.48
C LEU A 78 4.80 12.95 5.90
N ARG A 79 5.67 13.87 5.47
CA ARG A 79 5.25 15.09 4.78
C ARG A 79 4.62 14.78 3.43
N VAL A 80 5.16 13.86 2.63
CA VAL A 80 4.54 13.39 1.37
C VAL A 80 3.12 12.91 1.61
N ILE A 81 2.91 12.06 2.61
CA ILE A 81 1.58 11.54 2.96
C ILE A 81 0.65 12.67 3.40
N SER A 82 1.13 13.56 4.25
CA SER A 82 0.35 14.71 4.73
C SER A 82 -0.08 15.63 3.60
N GLU A 83 0.83 15.98 2.68
CA GLU A 83 0.50 16.84 1.53
C GLU A 83 -0.43 16.15 0.54
N ALA A 84 -0.22 14.86 0.25
CA ALA A 84 -1.13 14.09 -0.59
C ALA A 84 -2.56 13.99 0.00
N ASN A 85 -2.68 13.89 1.32
CA ASN A 85 -3.98 13.88 1.99
C ASN A 85 -4.69 15.24 2.02
N LYS A 86 -3.98 16.33 1.79
CA LYS A 86 -4.57 17.67 1.65
C LYS A 86 -5.14 17.93 0.26
N LEU A 87 -4.79 17.11 -0.73
CA LEU A 87 -5.31 17.27 -2.07
C LEU A 87 -6.84 17.16 -2.08
N ASN A 88 -7.46 18.02 -2.85
CA ASN A 88 -8.91 18.10 -2.91
C ASN A 88 -9.48 16.87 -3.65
N THR A 89 -10.34 16.14 -2.97
CA THR A 89 -11.06 15.00 -3.55
C THR A 89 -12.20 15.42 -4.48
N VAL A 90 -12.80 16.60 -4.22
CA VAL A 90 -13.90 17.12 -5.02
C VAL A 90 -13.45 17.46 -6.45
N ASN A 91 -12.22 17.98 -6.59
CA ASN A 91 -11.65 18.33 -7.91
C ASN A 91 -10.87 17.17 -8.55
N SER A 92 -10.93 15.96 -7.99
CA SER A 92 -10.19 14.79 -8.46
C SER A 92 -8.65 14.89 -8.38
N ASP A 93 -8.10 15.92 -7.72
CA ASP A 93 -6.65 16.15 -7.65
C ASP A 93 -5.92 14.97 -6.99
N LYS A 94 -6.51 14.41 -5.92
CA LYS A 94 -5.96 13.23 -5.23
C LYS A 94 -5.95 12.01 -6.14
N GLN A 95 -7.04 11.78 -6.88
CA GLN A 95 -7.15 10.67 -7.82
C GLN A 95 -6.13 10.81 -8.95
N TYR A 96 -5.96 12.02 -9.48
CA TYR A 96 -4.97 12.31 -10.50
C TYR A 96 -3.53 12.06 -9.97
N PHE A 97 -3.22 12.52 -8.75
CA PHE A 97 -1.94 12.23 -8.10
C PHE A 97 -1.69 10.73 -7.97
N CYS A 98 -2.66 9.97 -7.47
CA CYS A 98 -2.54 8.52 -7.32
C CYS A 98 -2.30 7.83 -8.66
N GLN A 99 -3.03 8.21 -9.70
CA GLN A 99 -2.86 7.64 -11.05
C GLN A 99 -1.51 8.03 -11.66
N SER A 100 -1.11 9.30 -11.54
CA SER A 100 0.21 9.75 -12.01
C SER A 100 1.35 9.03 -11.29
N SER A 101 1.20 8.74 -10.00
CA SER A 101 2.18 7.97 -9.22
C SER A 101 2.28 6.53 -9.72
N LEU A 102 1.15 5.88 -10.04
CA LEU A 102 1.14 4.53 -10.62
C LEU A 102 1.75 4.53 -12.03
N VAL A 103 1.48 5.54 -12.84
CA VAL A 103 2.13 5.68 -14.16
C VAL A 103 3.65 5.74 -13.98
N LYS A 104 4.15 6.59 -13.08
CA LYS A 104 5.61 6.69 -12.80
C LYS A 104 6.19 5.38 -12.28
N ALA A 105 5.49 4.65 -11.42
CA ALA A 105 5.93 3.35 -10.94
C ALA A 105 6.10 2.35 -12.09
N LEU A 106 5.09 2.21 -12.94
CA LEU A 106 5.14 1.31 -14.09
C LEU A 106 6.13 1.75 -15.17
N GLN A 107 6.32 3.06 -15.37
CA GLN A 107 7.36 3.57 -16.26
C GLN A 107 8.76 3.18 -15.78
N ASN A 108 9.03 3.34 -14.48
CA ASN A 108 10.33 2.95 -13.91
C ASN A 108 10.57 1.45 -14.03
N LEU A 109 9.53 0.64 -13.84
CA LEU A 109 9.63 -0.80 -14.04
C LEU A 109 9.91 -1.15 -15.50
N ALA A 110 9.15 -0.57 -16.43
CA ALA A 110 9.33 -0.80 -17.87
C ALA A 110 10.74 -0.39 -18.32
N LEU A 111 11.23 0.75 -17.84
CA LEU A 111 12.58 1.23 -18.13
C LEU A 111 13.64 0.24 -17.62
N ALA A 112 13.52 -0.24 -16.39
CA ALA A 112 14.45 -1.22 -15.81
C ALA A 112 14.47 -2.55 -16.60
N ASN A 113 13.34 -2.94 -17.16
CA ASN A 113 13.19 -4.15 -17.98
C ASN A 113 13.47 -3.90 -19.47
N MET A 114 13.97 -2.71 -19.83
CA MET A 114 14.21 -2.30 -21.23
C MET A 114 12.96 -2.44 -22.12
N ALA A 115 11.79 -2.29 -21.52
CA ALA A 115 10.50 -2.32 -22.19
C ALA A 115 10.03 -0.91 -22.61
N TYR A 116 8.96 -0.84 -23.39
CA TYR A 116 8.40 0.45 -23.80
C TYR A 116 7.79 1.20 -22.60
N SER A 117 8.29 2.40 -22.33
CA SER A 117 8.04 3.13 -21.08
C SER A 117 7.47 4.54 -21.27
N GLU A 118 6.97 4.88 -22.48
CA GLU A 118 6.32 6.18 -22.69
C GLU A 118 5.08 6.35 -21.82
N GLU A 119 4.92 7.55 -21.27
CA GLU A 119 3.86 7.86 -20.29
C GLU A 119 2.46 7.56 -20.85
N ASP A 120 2.17 7.97 -22.07
CA ASP A 120 0.87 7.75 -22.71
C ASP A 120 0.57 6.26 -22.91
N TYR A 121 1.58 5.46 -23.28
CA TYR A 121 1.44 4.01 -23.38
C TYR A 121 1.10 3.37 -22.03
N VAL A 122 1.90 3.69 -21.00
CA VAL A 122 1.68 3.16 -19.65
C VAL A 122 0.32 3.58 -19.10
N ARG A 123 -0.09 4.81 -19.36
CA ARG A 123 -1.42 5.32 -19.02
C ARG A 123 -2.54 4.49 -19.65
N LYS A 124 -2.43 4.18 -20.95
CA LYS A 124 -3.37 3.31 -21.67
C LYS A 124 -3.40 1.88 -21.12
N VAL A 125 -2.26 1.35 -20.67
CA VAL A 125 -2.20 0.04 -20.00
C VAL A 125 -2.99 0.07 -18.68
N ILE A 126 -2.81 1.12 -17.85
CA ILE A 126 -3.54 1.29 -16.59
C ILE A 126 -5.05 1.39 -16.82
N LEU A 127 -5.47 2.05 -17.90
CA LEU A 127 -6.88 2.20 -18.31
C LEU A 127 -7.44 0.94 -19.01
N GLY A 128 -6.64 -0.10 -19.24
CA GLY A 128 -7.07 -1.31 -19.92
C GLY A 128 -7.27 -1.16 -21.44
N GLN A 129 -6.85 -0.03 -22.01
CA GLN A 129 -6.96 0.25 -23.46
C GLN A 129 -5.87 -0.43 -24.27
N VAL A 130 -4.75 -0.77 -23.65
CA VAL A 130 -3.63 -1.51 -24.23
C VAL A 130 -3.34 -2.72 -23.38
N GLN A 131 -3.11 -3.87 -24.01
CA GLN A 131 -2.75 -5.11 -23.35
C GLN A 131 -1.24 -5.19 -23.21
N ASP A 132 -0.75 -5.11 -21.96
CA ASP A 132 0.64 -5.39 -21.58
C ASP A 132 0.60 -6.25 -20.34
N ARG A 133 0.86 -7.54 -20.51
CA ARG A 133 0.70 -8.54 -19.47
C ARG A 133 1.59 -8.25 -18.25
N ASP A 134 2.85 -7.88 -18.47
CA ASP A 134 3.82 -7.71 -17.39
C ASP A 134 3.48 -6.48 -16.56
N LEU A 135 3.14 -5.36 -17.19
CA LEU A 135 2.71 -4.15 -16.50
C LEU A 135 1.36 -4.34 -15.78
N GLN A 136 0.41 -5.05 -16.40
CA GLN A 136 -0.89 -5.35 -15.79
C GLN A 136 -0.74 -6.29 -14.58
N ASN A 137 0.11 -7.29 -14.66
CA ASN A 137 0.43 -8.18 -13.56
C ASN A 137 1.06 -7.42 -12.40
N TYR A 138 2.02 -6.55 -12.68
CA TYR A 138 2.64 -5.71 -11.66
C TYR A 138 1.63 -4.75 -11.02
N LEU A 139 0.77 -4.12 -11.81
CA LEU A 139 -0.33 -3.29 -11.29
C LEU A 139 -1.28 -4.09 -10.39
N SER A 140 -1.60 -5.34 -10.77
CA SER A 140 -2.40 -6.25 -9.94
C SER A 140 -1.72 -6.53 -8.59
N ALA A 141 -0.39 -6.71 -8.60
CA ALA A 141 0.39 -6.90 -7.38
C ALA A 141 0.40 -5.63 -6.48
N LEU A 142 0.51 -4.42 -7.08
CA LEU A 142 0.38 -3.16 -6.34
C LEU A 142 -1.00 -3.04 -5.69
N ARG A 143 -2.09 -3.34 -6.44
CA ARG A 143 -3.46 -3.32 -5.91
C ARG A 143 -3.66 -4.33 -4.79
N PHE A 144 -3.03 -5.49 -4.87
CA PHE A 144 -3.05 -6.47 -3.78
C PHE A 144 -2.42 -5.90 -2.51
N ILE A 145 -1.26 -5.24 -2.59
CA ILE A 145 -0.63 -4.58 -1.43
C ILE A 145 -1.57 -3.52 -0.85
N GLU A 146 -2.17 -2.66 -1.69
CA GLU A 146 -3.09 -1.61 -1.28
C GLU A 146 -4.28 -2.17 -0.48
N GLN A 147 -4.84 -3.31 -0.93
CA GLN A 147 -6.01 -3.93 -0.32
C GLN A 147 -5.68 -4.80 0.91
N ARG A 148 -4.47 -5.34 0.98
CA ARG A 148 -4.07 -6.33 1.99
C ARG A 148 -2.96 -5.87 2.92
N TYR A 149 -2.67 -4.58 2.99
CA TYR A 149 -1.59 -4.04 3.82
C TYR A 149 -1.71 -4.33 5.33
N VAL A 150 -2.90 -4.68 5.82
CA VAL A 150 -3.11 -5.09 7.21
C VAL A 150 -2.69 -6.54 7.49
N ASN A 151 -2.47 -7.34 6.45
CA ASN A 151 -2.04 -8.71 6.59
C ASN A 151 -0.55 -8.78 6.95
N VAL A 152 -0.18 -9.77 7.73
CA VAL A 152 1.23 -10.06 8.05
C VAL A 152 2.00 -10.37 6.76
N VAL A 153 3.18 -9.81 6.63
CA VAL A 153 4.07 -10.01 5.47
C VAL A 153 4.88 -11.29 5.69
N ASN A 154 4.29 -12.41 5.36
CA ASN A 154 4.84 -13.77 5.53
C ASN A 154 4.98 -14.49 4.17
N ASP A 155 5.28 -15.79 4.24
CA ASP A 155 5.46 -16.65 3.08
C ASP A 155 4.20 -16.72 2.19
N ASP A 156 3.01 -16.88 2.78
CA ASP A 156 1.73 -16.90 2.05
C ASP A 156 1.46 -15.58 1.32
N PHE A 157 1.76 -14.45 1.98
CA PHE A 157 1.66 -13.13 1.36
C PHE A 157 2.62 -12.98 0.17
N LEU A 158 3.86 -13.46 0.32
CA LEU A 158 4.86 -13.43 -0.73
C LEU A 158 4.49 -14.35 -1.90
N ALA A 159 3.95 -15.53 -1.64
CA ALA A 159 3.46 -16.47 -2.66
C ALA A 159 2.34 -15.84 -3.50
N GLU A 160 1.35 -15.19 -2.86
CA GLU A 160 0.27 -14.48 -3.55
C GLU A 160 0.81 -13.31 -4.39
N LEU A 161 1.79 -12.56 -3.85
CA LEU A 161 2.44 -11.48 -4.57
C LEU A 161 3.15 -11.97 -5.82
N TYR A 162 3.91 -13.08 -5.70
CA TYR A 162 4.62 -13.71 -6.81
C TYR A 162 3.66 -14.27 -7.86
N SER A 163 2.57 -14.91 -7.43
CA SER A 163 1.49 -15.41 -8.30
C SER A 163 0.92 -14.28 -9.18
N ARG A 164 0.70 -13.09 -8.61
CA ARG A 164 0.19 -11.94 -9.37
C ARG A 164 1.19 -11.41 -10.39
N VAL A 165 2.46 -11.29 -10.00
CA VAL A 165 3.52 -10.82 -10.90
C VAL A 165 3.73 -11.78 -12.07
N THR A 166 3.67 -13.09 -11.83
CA THR A 166 3.81 -14.10 -12.89
C THR A 166 2.52 -14.28 -13.71
N GLY A 167 1.38 -13.89 -13.16
CA GLY A 167 0.06 -14.19 -13.73
C GLY A 167 -0.28 -15.67 -13.68
N ASN A 168 0.33 -16.44 -12.77
CA ASN A 168 0.11 -17.87 -12.58
C ASN A 168 -0.44 -18.15 -11.18
N SER A 169 -1.69 -18.57 -11.08
CA SER A 169 -2.38 -18.90 -9.84
C SER A 169 -2.18 -20.34 -9.36
N GLU A 170 -1.60 -21.21 -10.19
CA GLU A 170 -1.44 -22.64 -9.90
C GLU A 170 -0.02 -23.02 -9.43
N LEU A 171 0.69 -22.08 -8.80
CA LEU A 171 2.04 -22.32 -8.31
C LEU A 171 2.01 -23.26 -7.11
N THR A 172 2.56 -24.47 -7.27
CA THR A 172 2.75 -25.44 -6.19
C THR A 172 4.04 -25.18 -5.40
N SER A 173 5.01 -24.54 -6.02
CA SER A 173 6.25 -24.05 -5.40
C SER A 173 6.69 -22.79 -6.14
N PHE A 174 7.02 -21.75 -5.38
CA PHE A 174 7.38 -20.45 -5.97
C PHE A 174 8.86 -20.10 -5.79
N TYR A 175 9.54 -20.68 -4.83
CA TYR A 175 11.00 -20.55 -4.73
C TYR A 175 11.71 -21.43 -5.78
N ARG A 176 12.83 -20.95 -6.28
CA ARG A 176 13.65 -21.75 -7.18
C ARG A 176 14.26 -22.96 -6.46
N THR A 177 14.28 -24.07 -7.13
CA THR A 177 14.83 -25.35 -6.64
C THR A 177 16.26 -25.61 -7.15
N THR A 178 16.72 -24.80 -8.10
CA THR A 178 18.07 -24.91 -8.70
C THR A 178 18.85 -23.64 -8.43
N ASP A 179 20.18 -23.79 -8.37
CA ASP A 179 21.06 -22.64 -8.29
C ASP A 179 20.96 -21.81 -9.58
N LEU A 180 21.00 -20.48 -9.45
CA LEU A 180 21.07 -19.63 -10.62
C LEU A 180 22.46 -19.76 -11.22
N GLU A 181 22.51 -20.17 -12.49
CA GLU A 181 23.73 -20.04 -13.26
C GLU A 181 24.00 -18.55 -13.46
N ASP A 182 25.25 -18.15 -13.25
CA ASP A 182 25.71 -16.78 -13.48
C ASP A 182 25.71 -16.41 -14.98
N ALA A 183 24.57 -16.58 -15.63
CA ALA A 183 24.41 -16.45 -17.09
C ALA A 183 24.71 -15.02 -17.60
N ASN A 184 24.79 -14.01 -16.72
CA ASN A 184 25.04 -12.62 -17.10
C ASN A 184 26.24 -11.99 -16.37
N SER A 185 26.97 -12.76 -15.58
CA SER A 185 28.13 -12.20 -14.92
C SER A 185 29.31 -12.17 -15.89
N SER A 186 29.77 -10.99 -16.25
CA SER A 186 31.16 -10.85 -16.67
C SER A 186 32.01 -11.58 -15.62
N ALA A 187 33.08 -12.28 -16.02
CA ALA A 187 33.90 -13.09 -15.10
C ALA A 187 34.41 -12.33 -13.86
N ILE A 188 34.25 -11.03 -13.80
CA ILE A 188 34.57 -10.13 -12.69
C ILE A 188 33.42 -10.09 -11.67
N ILE A 189 32.15 -10.05 -12.11
CA ILE A 189 30.98 -9.96 -11.22
C ILE A 189 30.72 -11.34 -10.55
N SER A 190 30.89 -12.44 -11.24
CA SER A 190 30.73 -13.78 -10.68
C SER A 190 31.73 -14.13 -9.57
N ARG A 191 32.88 -13.44 -9.54
CA ARG A 191 33.84 -13.55 -8.42
C ARG A 191 33.43 -12.77 -7.19
N VAL A 192 32.54 -11.82 -7.37
CA VAL A 192 32.20 -10.78 -6.39
C VAL A 192 30.85 -11.05 -5.74
N TYR A 193 29.90 -11.56 -6.50
CA TYR A 193 28.54 -11.81 -6.03
C TYR A 193 28.21 -13.30 -6.04
N LYS A 194 27.90 -13.84 -4.87
CA LYS A 194 27.37 -15.20 -4.73
C LYS A 194 25.89 -15.13 -4.34
N CYS A 195 25.06 -15.55 -5.26
CA CYS A 195 23.64 -15.79 -5.00
C CYS A 195 23.47 -16.90 -3.94
N ALA A 196 22.39 -16.86 -3.19
CA ALA A 196 22.09 -17.91 -2.22
C ALA A 196 21.91 -19.27 -2.94
N PRO A 197 22.53 -20.37 -2.45
CA PRO A 197 22.20 -21.72 -2.90
C PRO A 197 20.71 -22.01 -2.70
N ALA A 198 20.09 -22.73 -3.65
CA ALA A 198 18.65 -23.03 -3.60
C ALA A 198 18.22 -23.69 -2.28
N VAL A 199 19.04 -24.56 -1.74
CA VAL A 199 18.80 -25.27 -0.45
C VAL A 199 18.72 -24.34 0.77
N LEU A 200 19.23 -23.11 0.69
CA LEU A 200 19.20 -22.15 1.80
C LEU A 200 18.04 -21.16 1.70
N ILE A 201 17.33 -21.09 0.58
CA ILE A 201 16.36 -20.04 0.31
C ILE A 201 15.25 -19.99 1.37
N GLU A 202 14.60 -21.12 1.66
CA GLU A 202 13.50 -21.17 2.64
C GLU A 202 13.95 -20.61 3.99
N SER A 203 15.07 -21.11 4.52
CA SER A 203 15.57 -20.67 5.82
C SER A 203 16.01 -19.19 5.83
N MET A 204 16.49 -18.68 4.70
CA MET A 204 16.87 -17.29 4.57
C MET A 204 15.63 -16.39 4.48
N MET A 205 14.60 -16.84 3.78
CA MET A 205 13.32 -16.11 3.71
C MET A 205 12.57 -16.13 5.04
N ASP A 206 12.55 -17.24 5.77
CA ASP A 206 12.03 -17.30 7.15
C ASP A 206 12.72 -16.29 8.08
N SER A 207 14.05 -16.16 7.94
CA SER A 207 14.77 -15.15 8.72
C SER A 207 14.43 -13.72 8.30
N LEU A 208 14.11 -13.48 7.02
CA LEU A 208 13.61 -12.20 6.54
C LEU A 208 12.23 -11.86 7.12
N PHE A 209 11.29 -12.80 7.10
CA PHE A 209 9.96 -12.57 7.68
C PHE A 209 10.07 -12.29 9.19
N ASN A 210 10.90 -13.03 9.91
CA ASN A 210 11.18 -12.74 11.31
C ASN A 210 11.81 -11.35 11.52
N PHE A 211 12.71 -10.93 10.63
CA PHE A 211 13.27 -9.58 10.65
C PHE A 211 12.21 -8.52 10.45
N VAL A 212 11.36 -8.67 9.46
CA VAL A 212 10.30 -7.72 9.14
C VAL A 212 9.33 -7.55 10.32
N GLU A 213 8.91 -8.64 10.94
CA GLU A 213 7.90 -8.61 12.00
C GLU A 213 8.44 -8.22 13.38
N LYS A 214 9.64 -8.70 13.74
CA LYS A 214 10.16 -8.60 15.11
C LYS A 214 11.22 -7.52 15.31
N SER A 215 11.70 -6.91 14.23
CA SER A 215 12.76 -5.90 14.37
C SER A 215 12.23 -4.60 14.99
N THR A 216 13.06 -3.99 15.82
CA THR A 216 12.77 -2.70 16.46
C THR A 216 13.28 -1.50 15.67
N ILE A 217 14.01 -1.72 14.58
CA ILE A 217 14.42 -0.63 13.70
C ILE A 217 13.24 -0.08 12.90
N SER A 218 13.39 1.14 12.40
CA SER A 218 12.28 1.86 11.76
C SER A 218 11.67 1.10 10.57
N PRO A 219 10.37 1.28 10.28
CA PRO A 219 9.70 0.66 9.14
C PRO A 219 10.38 0.95 7.80
N LEU A 220 10.83 2.20 7.58
CA LEU A 220 11.54 2.57 6.36
C LEU A 220 12.86 1.80 6.23
N CYS A 221 13.62 1.72 7.32
CA CYS A 221 14.88 0.97 7.35
C CYS A 221 14.64 -0.52 7.08
N ARG A 222 13.60 -1.12 7.69
CA ARG A 222 13.19 -2.52 7.43
C ARG A 222 12.82 -2.75 5.97
N ALA A 223 12.04 -1.85 5.37
CA ALA A 223 11.63 -1.96 3.98
C ALA A 223 12.83 -1.91 3.02
N LEU A 224 13.74 -0.95 3.20
CA LEU A 224 14.92 -0.80 2.37
C LEU A 224 15.88 -1.99 2.52
N ILE A 225 16.12 -2.46 3.75
CA ILE A 225 16.96 -3.65 3.99
C ILE A 225 16.31 -4.90 3.40
N SER A 226 14.99 -5.03 3.45
CA SER A 226 14.27 -6.16 2.83
C SER A 226 14.41 -6.17 1.32
N TYR A 227 14.34 -5.00 0.67
CA TYR A 227 14.64 -4.86 -0.76
C TYR A 227 16.03 -5.44 -1.07
N TYR A 228 17.06 -4.96 -0.35
CA TYR A 228 18.42 -5.46 -0.53
C TYR A 228 18.49 -6.97 -0.33
N TYR A 229 17.85 -7.49 0.71
CA TYR A 229 17.98 -8.89 1.07
C TYR A 229 17.34 -9.83 0.04
N ILE A 230 16.19 -9.46 -0.55
CA ILE A 230 15.58 -10.21 -1.66
C ILE A 230 16.50 -10.18 -2.90
N GLN A 231 17.07 -9.03 -3.22
CA GLN A 231 18.04 -8.91 -4.31
C GLN A 231 19.31 -9.76 -4.06
N TYR A 232 19.72 -9.88 -2.81
CA TYR A 232 20.87 -10.68 -2.40
C TYR A 232 20.56 -12.19 -2.45
N VAL A 233 19.42 -12.62 -1.96
CA VAL A 233 19.02 -14.06 -1.93
C VAL A 233 18.61 -14.52 -3.33
N LYS A 234 17.95 -13.69 -4.10
CA LYS A 234 17.28 -14.02 -5.39
C LYS A 234 16.46 -15.32 -5.27
N PRO A 235 15.39 -15.31 -4.46
CA PRO A 235 14.67 -16.53 -4.13
C PRO A 235 13.88 -17.13 -5.29
N PHE A 236 13.67 -16.37 -6.38
CA PHE A 236 12.86 -16.79 -7.52
C PHE A 236 13.69 -17.02 -8.77
N ALA A 237 13.18 -17.87 -9.69
CA ALA A 237 13.80 -18.06 -10.98
C ALA A 237 13.75 -16.80 -11.86
N LYS A 238 12.69 -15.98 -11.70
CA LYS A 238 12.46 -14.70 -12.42
C LYS A 238 11.79 -13.70 -11.50
N TYR A 239 11.76 -12.43 -11.90
CA TYR A 239 11.03 -11.34 -11.22
C TYR A 239 11.57 -10.97 -9.83
N ASN A 240 12.85 -11.26 -9.55
CA ASN A 240 13.43 -10.89 -8.25
C ASN A 240 13.48 -9.36 -8.04
N ASN A 241 13.67 -8.58 -9.09
CA ASN A 241 13.69 -7.12 -9.04
C ASN A 241 12.31 -6.58 -8.67
N GLU A 242 11.29 -7.04 -9.38
CA GLU A 242 9.89 -6.66 -9.20
C GLU A 242 9.43 -7.00 -7.77
N ILE A 243 9.71 -8.22 -7.36
CA ILE A 243 9.32 -8.71 -6.03
C ILE A 243 10.07 -7.99 -4.92
N ALA A 244 11.34 -7.64 -5.09
CA ALA A 244 12.10 -6.90 -4.09
C ALA A 244 11.47 -5.52 -3.81
N VAL A 245 11.07 -4.80 -4.86
CA VAL A 245 10.40 -3.50 -4.71
C VAL A 245 9.01 -3.67 -4.10
N LEU A 246 8.20 -4.61 -4.61
CA LEU A 246 6.86 -4.87 -4.09
C LEU A 246 6.89 -5.31 -2.63
N PHE A 247 7.85 -6.15 -2.24
CA PHE A 247 8.02 -6.58 -0.86
C PHE A 247 8.40 -5.41 0.05
N ALA A 248 9.31 -4.55 -0.38
CA ALA A 248 9.64 -3.33 0.36
C ALA A 248 8.42 -2.43 0.54
N LYS A 249 7.60 -2.26 -0.50
CA LYS A 249 6.30 -1.54 -0.40
C LYS A 249 5.33 -2.23 0.55
N ALA A 250 5.24 -3.55 0.53
CA ALA A 250 4.38 -4.31 1.45
C ALA A 250 4.81 -4.15 2.91
N VAL A 251 6.12 -4.23 3.19
CA VAL A 251 6.68 -3.98 4.53
C VAL A 251 6.36 -2.57 5.01
N LEU A 252 6.55 -1.58 4.14
CA LEU A 252 6.26 -0.18 4.47
C LEU A 252 4.76 0.06 4.64
N ALA A 253 3.93 -0.58 3.83
CA ALA A 253 2.48 -0.53 3.94
C ALA A 253 2.00 -1.12 5.28
N HIS A 254 2.47 -2.31 5.62
CA HIS A 254 2.04 -3.01 6.84
C HIS A 254 2.44 -2.26 8.12
N HIS A 255 3.67 -1.76 8.17
CA HIS A 255 4.25 -1.21 9.41
C HIS A 255 4.19 0.32 9.54
N SER A 256 3.79 1.08 8.50
CA SER A 256 3.89 2.54 8.54
C SER A 256 2.77 3.27 7.80
N VAL A 257 2.74 3.19 6.46
CA VAL A 257 1.99 4.14 5.62
C VAL A 257 0.68 3.57 5.04
N GLY A 258 0.32 2.34 5.40
CA GLY A 258 -0.87 1.68 4.87
C GLY A 258 -0.83 1.54 3.35
N GLY A 259 -1.99 1.44 2.72
CA GLY A 259 -2.10 1.30 1.26
C GLY A 259 -1.43 2.41 0.46
N PHE A 260 -1.08 3.55 1.08
CA PHE A 260 -0.38 4.64 0.39
C PHE A 260 1.02 4.23 -0.12
N ALA A 261 1.61 3.18 0.41
CA ALA A 261 2.94 2.69 0.00
C ALA A 261 3.04 2.43 -1.51
N ILE A 262 1.95 2.04 -2.17
CA ILE A 262 1.98 1.75 -3.61
C ILE A 262 2.27 2.98 -4.48
N TYR A 263 1.95 4.18 -4.00
CA TYR A 263 2.15 5.45 -4.68
C TYR A 263 3.55 6.05 -4.46
N LEU A 264 4.37 5.44 -3.59
CA LEU A 264 5.76 5.86 -3.39
C LEU A 264 6.64 5.35 -4.54
N PRO A 265 7.57 6.16 -5.07
CA PRO A 265 8.34 5.85 -6.28
C PRO A 265 9.52 4.91 -6.02
N LEU A 266 9.31 3.79 -5.31
CA LEU A 266 10.39 2.86 -4.97
C LEU A 266 10.93 2.10 -6.19
N GLU A 267 10.14 1.95 -7.25
CA GLU A 267 10.58 1.35 -8.52
C GLU A 267 11.76 2.09 -9.17
N ALA A 268 11.90 3.38 -8.88
CA ALA A 268 13.00 4.17 -9.42
C ALA A 268 14.38 3.67 -8.97
N ILE A 269 14.47 2.91 -7.86
CA ILE A 269 15.72 2.30 -7.39
C ILE A 269 16.31 1.30 -8.40
N LEU A 270 15.46 0.69 -9.23
CA LEU A 270 15.88 -0.24 -10.27
C LEU A 270 16.67 0.44 -11.41
N ASN A 271 16.56 1.78 -11.52
CA ASN A 271 17.21 2.60 -12.53
C ASN A 271 18.37 3.44 -11.98
N GLU A 272 18.79 3.23 -10.73
CA GLU A 272 19.96 3.86 -10.17
C GLU A 272 21.25 3.20 -10.74
N ASP A 273 22.41 3.83 -10.52
CA ASP A 273 23.70 3.38 -11.08
C ASP A 273 24.03 1.93 -10.67
N GLU A 274 23.97 1.03 -11.63
CA GLU A 274 24.25 -0.40 -11.43
C GLU A 274 25.69 -0.63 -10.94
N ALA A 275 26.66 0.14 -11.39
CA ALA A 275 28.05 -0.01 -10.99
C ALA A 275 28.24 0.40 -9.51
N GLU A 276 27.57 1.47 -9.07
CA GLU A 276 27.55 1.87 -7.66
C GLU A 276 26.85 0.80 -6.81
N TYR A 277 25.67 0.30 -7.25
CA TYR A 277 24.94 -0.74 -6.55
C TYR A 277 25.78 -2.02 -6.38
N ASN A 278 26.42 -2.49 -7.44
CA ASN A 278 27.24 -3.69 -7.43
C ASN A 278 28.45 -3.54 -6.49
N LYS A 279 29.10 -2.37 -6.47
CA LYS A 279 30.19 -2.07 -5.52
C LYS A 279 29.70 -2.16 -4.08
N ILE A 280 28.54 -1.59 -3.79
CA ILE A 280 27.91 -1.61 -2.46
C ILE A 280 27.51 -3.02 -2.05
N ALA A 281 26.85 -3.75 -2.93
CA ALA A 281 26.43 -5.13 -2.68
C ALA A 281 27.62 -6.03 -2.37
N HIS A 282 28.75 -5.86 -3.08
CA HIS A 282 29.99 -6.55 -2.80
C HIS A 282 30.54 -6.22 -1.40
N GLU A 283 30.55 -4.95 -1.02
CA GLU A 283 31.05 -4.54 0.31
C GLU A 283 30.18 -5.11 1.43
N VAL A 284 28.86 -5.14 1.25
CA VAL A 284 27.95 -5.79 2.22
C VAL A 284 28.23 -7.28 2.33
N GLN A 285 28.49 -7.99 1.23
CA GLN A 285 28.85 -9.40 1.26
C GLN A 285 30.15 -9.66 2.02
N LEU A 286 31.16 -8.84 1.80
CA LEU A 286 32.48 -8.99 2.47
C LEU A 286 32.39 -8.74 3.98
N THR A 287 31.56 -7.79 4.40
CA THR A 287 31.58 -7.26 5.77
C THR A 287 30.37 -7.67 6.61
N SER A 288 29.35 -8.20 5.99
CA SER A 288 28.00 -8.41 6.56
C SER A 288 27.40 -7.13 7.17
N ASP A 289 27.81 -5.96 6.67
CA ASP A 289 27.40 -4.64 7.13
C ASP A 289 26.48 -3.99 6.09
N VAL A 290 25.16 -4.08 6.31
CA VAL A 290 24.16 -3.55 5.38
C VAL A 290 24.06 -2.02 5.44
N THR A 291 24.81 -1.37 6.33
CA THR A 291 24.86 0.11 6.42
C THR A 291 25.30 0.77 5.13
N TYR A 292 26.22 0.14 4.41
CA TYR A 292 26.66 0.63 3.09
C TYR A 292 25.48 0.74 2.12
N PHE A 293 24.65 -0.29 2.06
CA PHE A 293 23.43 -0.25 1.25
C PHE A 293 22.40 0.75 1.80
N LEU A 294 22.18 0.76 3.13
CA LEU A 294 21.23 1.69 3.74
C LEU A 294 21.57 3.16 3.44
N THR A 295 22.85 3.53 3.46
CA THR A 295 23.30 4.89 3.13
C THR A 295 22.95 5.26 1.68
N PHE A 296 23.16 4.33 0.74
CA PHE A 296 22.75 4.50 -0.66
C PHE A 296 21.23 4.66 -0.78
N ALA A 297 20.47 3.74 -0.15
CA ALA A 297 19.03 3.71 -0.23
C ALA A 297 18.35 4.93 0.44
N LEU A 298 18.91 5.45 1.52
CA LEU A 298 18.43 6.69 2.15
C LEU A 298 18.65 7.91 1.24
N ARG A 299 19.82 8.01 0.57
CA ARG A 299 20.08 9.09 -0.41
C ARG A 299 19.09 9.00 -1.59
N PHE A 300 18.85 7.79 -2.08
CA PHE A 300 17.83 7.54 -3.10
C PHE A 300 16.43 7.97 -2.63
N ALA A 301 15.99 7.51 -1.47
CA ALA A 301 14.67 7.81 -0.93
C ALA A 301 14.49 9.32 -0.66
N ASP A 302 15.51 9.99 -0.15
CA ASP A 302 15.52 11.46 0.05
C ASP A 302 15.27 12.21 -1.26
N LYS A 303 15.97 11.82 -2.32
CA LYS A 303 15.84 12.37 -3.68
C LYS A 303 14.43 12.14 -4.24
N GLU A 304 13.93 10.89 -4.18
CA GLU A 304 12.66 10.55 -4.81
C GLU A 304 11.46 11.12 -4.04
N PHE A 305 11.48 11.09 -2.71
CA PHE A 305 10.43 11.73 -1.91
C PHE A 305 10.44 13.26 -2.07
N GLY A 306 11.62 13.86 -2.31
CA GLY A 306 11.74 15.27 -2.70
C GLY A 306 10.97 15.57 -3.99
N LYS A 307 11.18 14.78 -5.05
CA LYS A 307 10.45 14.94 -6.32
C LYS A 307 8.94 14.80 -6.17
N VAL A 308 8.49 13.90 -5.29
CA VAL A 308 7.05 13.77 -4.99
C VAL A 308 6.52 15.03 -4.33
N LEU A 309 7.24 15.60 -3.36
CA LEU A 309 6.84 16.85 -2.70
C LEU A 309 6.78 18.02 -3.68
N ASP A 310 7.75 18.13 -4.59
CA ASP A 310 7.75 19.15 -5.63
C ASP A 310 6.54 19.01 -6.55
N SER A 311 6.21 17.77 -6.95
CA SER A 311 4.99 17.49 -7.72
C SER A 311 3.73 17.86 -6.95
N LEU A 312 3.62 17.52 -5.65
CA LEU A 312 2.48 17.87 -4.81
C LEU A 312 2.29 19.38 -4.65
N ALA A 313 3.38 20.15 -4.56
CA ALA A 313 3.33 21.60 -4.53
C ALA A 313 2.78 22.20 -5.83
N GLU A 314 3.05 21.58 -6.97
CA GLU A 314 2.47 21.99 -8.26
C GLU A 314 0.96 21.77 -8.32
N TYR A 315 0.44 20.67 -7.75
CA TYR A 315 -1.02 20.41 -7.70
C TYR A 315 -1.76 21.46 -6.89
N SER A 316 -1.16 21.99 -5.83
CA SER A 316 -1.79 23.02 -5.00
C SER A 316 -1.87 24.39 -5.68
N THR A 317 -1.11 24.63 -6.76
CA THR A 317 -0.99 25.93 -7.44
C THR A 317 -1.65 25.98 -8.82
N LYS A 318 -1.93 24.83 -9.43
CA LYS A 318 -2.54 24.74 -10.77
C LYS A 318 -3.97 24.21 -10.66
N ILE A 319 -4.92 24.90 -11.32
CA ILE A 319 -6.19 24.28 -11.69
C ILE A 319 -5.85 23.25 -12.77
N ILE A 320 -5.65 22.00 -12.36
CA ILE A 320 -5.35 20.92 -13.29
C ILE A 320 -6.62 20.65 -14.07
N LYS A 321 -6.61 20.97 -15.36
CA LYS A 321 -7.63 20.50 -16.29
C LYS A 321 -7.49 19.00 -16.35
N ASN A 322 -8.47 18.30 -15.83
CA ASN A 322 -8.45 16.86 -15.64
C ASN A 322 -8.74 16.13 -16.94
N ASP A 323 -7.77 16.14 -17.88
CA ASP A 323 -7.91 15.45 -19.17
C ASP A 323 -7.87 13.92 -19.02
N PHE A 324 -7.48 13.42 -17.86
CA PHE A 324 -7.41 11.97 -17.58
C PHE A 324 -8.80 11.30 -17.56
N PHE A 325 -9.86 12.04 -17.20
CA PHE A 325 -11.22 11.54 -17.03
C PHE A 325 -12.16 11.91 -18.18
N ARG A 326 -11.68 12.66 -19.19
CA ARG A 326 -12.49 13.07 -20.34
C ARG A 326 -12.59 12.04 -21.47
N LEU A 327 -12.05 10.87 -21.31
CA LEU A 327 -12.06 9.85 -22.37
C LEU A 327 -13.41 9.17 -22.59
N ASP A 328 -14.41 9.41 -21.74
CA ASP A 328 -15.74 8.82 -21.85
C ASP A 328 -16.90 9.81 -22.14
N GLU A 329 -16.60 11.10 -22.31
CA GLU A 329 -17.59 12.01 -22.89
C GLU A 329 -17.43 11.97 -24.42
N GLU A 330 -18.22 11.13 -25.09
CA GLU A 330 -18.46 11.31 -26.52
C GLU A 330 -18.82 12.78 -26.76
N PRO A 331 -18.27 13.43 -27.81
CA PRO A 331 -18.64 14.81 -28.10
C PRO A 331 -20.14 14.83 -28.29
N ILE A 332 -20.84 15.55 -27.38
CA ILE A 332 -22.23 15.86 -27.54
C ILE A 332 -22.33 16.56 -28.89
N ASN A 333 -22.92 15.87 -29.83
CA ASN A 333 -23.09 16.33 -31.18
C ASN A 333 -24.11 17.51 -31.06
N GLU A 334 -23.63 18.74 -31.13
CA GLU A 334 -24.47 19.96 -31.12
C GLU A 334 -25.52 20.03 -32.24
N GLN A 335 -25.69 18.95 -32.99
CA GLN A 335 -26.68 18.87 -34.08
C GLN A 335 -28.03 18.29 -33.69
N GLN A 336 -28.30 17.97 -32.40
CA GLN A 336 -29.60 17.45 -31.95
C GLN A 336 -30.49 18.48 -31.25
N SER A 337 -30.16 19.78 -31.23
CA SER A 337 -31.03 20.83 -30.67
C SER A 337 -31.87 21.59 -31.72
N LEU A 338 -32.11 20.99 -32.89
CA LEU A 338 -32.84 21.68 -33.99
C LEU A 338 -34.28 21.18 -34.19
N PHE A 339 -34.84 20.40 -33.27
CA PHE A 339 -36.26 19.98 -33.36
C PHE A 339 -36.93 19.97 -31.99
N ASP A 340 -37.13 21.15 -31.39
CA ASP A 340 -38.16 21.38 -30.39
C ASP A 340 -38.67 22.80 -30.50
N ASP A 341 -39.38 23.07 -31.60
CA ASP A 341 -40.37 24.16 -31.70
C ASP A 341 -41.75 23.56 -31.36
N GLU A 342 -42.19 23.71 -30.14
CA GLU A 342 -43.62 23.63 -29.81
C GLU A 342 -44.12 24.99 -29.31
N PRO A 343 -45.32 25.41 -29.75
CA PRO A 343 -45.77 26.80 -29.62
C PRO A 343 -46.31 27.11 -28.22
N GLU A 344 -46.00 28.33 -27.78
CA GLU A 344 -46.60 29.00 -26.62
C GLU A 344 -48.13 28.93 -26.64
N VAL A 345 -48.71 28.39 -25.54
CA VAL A 345 -50.13 28.63 -25.20
C VAL A 345 -50.18 29.44 -23.90
N ALA A 346 -50.84 30.59 -24.00
CA ALA A 346 -50.99 31.61 -23.01
C ALA A 346 -51.64 31.13 -21.70
N ALA A 347 -51.13 31.65 -20.60
CA ALA A 347 -51.68 31.52 -19.26
C ALA A 347 -52.78 32.51 -19.00
N GLU A 348 -53.90 32.07 -18.42
CA GLU A 348 -54.83 32.88 -17.65
C GLU A 348 -54.87 32.43 -16.18
N PRO A 349 -55.13 33.38 -15.24
CA PRO A 349 -54.88 33.19 -13.82
C PRO A 349 -56.10 32.68 -13.05
N ILE A 350 -55.95 31.76 -12.12
CA ILE A 350 -57.01 31.39 -11.16
C ILE A 350 -56.50 31.57 -9.71
N LYS A 351 -57.19 32.45 -9.08
CA LYS A 351 -57.45 32.91 -7.71
C LYS A 351 -57.08 31.97 -6.56
N GLU A 352 -56.58 32.64 -5.50
CA GLU A 352 -56.55 32.24 -4.09
C GLU A 352 -57.89 31.77 -3.53
N GLU A 353 -57.88 30.74 -2.69
CA GLU A 353 -58.82 30.59 -1.56
C GLU A 353 -58.14 29.80 -0.41
N VAL A 354 -57.80 30.54 0.64
CA VAL A 354 -58.22 30.51 2.06
C VAL A 354 -58.15 29.16 2.81
N LYS A 355 -57.27 29.15 3.82
CA LYS A 355 -57.21 28.26 5.01
C LYS A 355 -58.56 28.15 5.73
N PRO A 356 -58.75 27.11 6.54
CA PRO A 356 -58.62 27.30 8.01
C PRO A 356 -57.85 26.18 8.77
N GLU A 357 -57.21 26.65 9.80
CA GLU A 357 -56.71 25.99 11.00
C GLU A 357 -57.84 25.88 12.04
N PRO A 358 -57.59 25.39 13.25
CA PRO A 358 -57.25 24.03 13.80
C PRO A 358 -58.22 23.63 14.93
N ALA A 359 -58.02 22.48 15.60
CA ALA A 359 -58.27 22.32 17.03
C ALA A 359 -58.11 20.86 17.52
N PRO A 360 -58.06 20.56 18.84
CA PRO A 360 -56.84 20.12 19.48
C PRO A 360 -57.01 18.80 20.32
N ILE A 361 -55.84 18.27 20.77
CA ILE A 361 -55.52 17.60 22.04
C ILE A 361 -56.46 16.47 22.56
N LYS A 362 -55.80 15.34 22.83
CA LYS A 362 -55.91 14.59 24.10
C LYS A 362 -54.78 13.56 24.24
N GLN A 363 -53.90 13.79 25.23
CA GLN A 363 -53.23 12.74 26.00
C GLN A 363 -54.26 12.08 26.93
N PRO A 364 -54.01 10.90 27.40
CA PRO A 364 -53.55 10.66 28.78
C PRO A 364 -52.45 9.58 28.94
N GLU A 365 -51.74 9.78 30.02
CA GLU A 365 -50.82 8.92 30.75
C GLU A 365 -51.62 7.80 31.51
N PRO A 366 -50.87 7.08 32.44
CA PRO A 366 -49.86 6.02 32.35
C PRO A 366 -50.29 4.75 33.12
N VAL A 367 -49.29 3.95 33.60
CA VAL A 367 -49.41 2.86 34.64
C VAL A 367 -49.25 1.47 34.02
N VAL A 368 -48.38 0.51 34.44
CA VAL A 368 -47.81 0.14 35.75
C VAL A 368 -46.58 -0.79 35.51
N GLU A 369 -45.64 -0.77 36.40
CA GLU A 369 -44.55 -1.74 36.62
C GLU A 369 -45.04 -3.14 36.97
N GLU A 370 -44.26 -4.16 36.55
CA GLU A 370 -44.01 -5.33 37.42
C GLU A 370 -42.67 -6.02 37.07
N LYS A 371 -41.85 -6.21 38.09
CA LYS A 371 -40.64 -7.04 38.21
C LYS A 371 -41.01 -8.32 38.95
N PRO A 372 -40.09 -9.24 39.21
CA PRO A 372 -39.26 -10.15 38.37
C PRO A 372 -39.48 -11.62 38.79
N ILE A 373 -39.03 -12.57 37.97
CA ILE A 373 -38.80 -13.93 38.43
C ILE A 373 -37.42 -14.44 38.00
N LYS A 374 -36.63 -14.85 38.98
CA LYS A 374 -35.38 -15.58 38.91
C LYS A 374 -35.59 -17.03 38.51
N ALA A 375 -34.70 -17.57 37.73
CA ALA A 375 -34.20 -18.94 37.83
C ALA A 375 -32.82 -19.08 37.19
N GLU A 376 -31.84 -19.53 37.93
CA GLU A 376 -30.50 -20.02 37.64
C GLU A 376 -30.54 -21.57 37.71
N PRO A 377 -29.43 -22.27 37.42
CA PRO A 377 -28.67 -22.41 36.17
C PRO A 377 -28.54 -23.88 35.70
N GLU A 378 -28.17 -24.08 34.45
CA GLU A 378 -27.52 -25.34 34.05
C GLU A 378 -26.25 -25.10 33.25
N LYS A 379 -25.16 -25.72 33.74
CA LYS A 379 -23.81 -25.68 33.16
C LYS A 379 -23.74 -26.55 31.92
N VAL A 380 -23.27 -26.00 30.83
CA VAL A 380 -22.66 -26.75 29.74
C VAL A 380 -21.28 -26.14 29.44
N GLU A 381 -20.25 -26.96 29.60
CA GLU A 381 -18.87 -26.65 29.28
C GLU A 381 -18.71 -26.41 27.79
N VAL A 382 -18.22 -25.26 27.40
CA VAL A 382 -17.74 -24.97 26.05
C VAL A 382 -16.26 -24.67 26.11
N LYS A 383 -15.49 -25.45 25.40
CA LYS A 383 -14.05 -25.36 25.22
C LYS A 383 -13.67 -23.96 24.70
N THR A 384 -12.80 -23.32 25.42
CA THR A 384 -12.21 -22.04 25.08
C THR A 384 -11.21 -22.17 23.94
N SER A 385 -11.46 -21.45 22.86
CA SER A 385 -10.44 -21.07 21.88
C SER A 385 -9.85 -19.70 22.27
N PRO A 386 -8.58 -19.41 21.99
CA PRO A 386 -7.86 -18.34 22.61
C PRO A 386 -8.33 -16.95 22.15
N VAL A 387 -8.44 -16.06 23.11
CA VAL A 387 -8.71 -14.65 22.92
C VAL A 387 -7.48 -14.01 22.28
N VAL A 388 -7.64 -13.44 21.08
CA VAL A 388 -6.65 -12.56 20.46
C VAL A 388 -6.80 -11.18 21.09
N GLU A 389 -5.82 -10.80 21.89
CA GLU A 389 -5.67 -9.43 22.40
C GLU A 389 -5.42 -8.46 21.24
N LYS A 390 -6.13 -7.34 21.27
CA LYS A 390 -5.93 -6.21 20.34
C LYS A 390 -4.57 -5.55 20.58
N PRO A 391 -3.77 -5.31 19.54
CA PRO A 391 -2.69 -4.35 19.65
C PRO A 391 -3.27 -2.92 19.67
N ALA A 392 -2.89 -2.14 20.67
CA ALA A 392 -3.12 -0.70 20.71
C ALA A 392 -2.20 -0.04 19.66
N GLY A 393 -2.71 0.15 18.46
CA GLY A 393 -2.06 0.91 17.38
C GLY A 393 -2.81 2.20 17.16
N ILE A 394 -2.08 3.28 17.00
CA ILE A 394 -2.57 4.62 16.66
C ILE A 394 -3.42 4.49 15.40
N ALA A 395 -4.72 4.65 15.55
CA ALA A 395 -5.65 4.68 14.43
C ALA A 395 -5.44 5.97 13.63
N VAL A 396 -4.65 5.90 12.57
CA VAL A 396 -4.79 6.84 11.46
C VAL A 396 -6.07 6.41 10.75
N SER A 397 -7.15 7.13 11.02
CA SER A 397 -8.45 6.89 10.39
C SER A 397 -8.34 7.24 8.91
N TYR A 398 -8.00 6.26 8.09
CA TYR A 398 -8.30 6.31 6.67
C TYR A 398 -9.82 6.14 6.54
N ILE A 399 -10.51 7.22 6.21
CA ILE A 399 -11.91 7.18 5.79
C ILE A 399 -11.86 6.83 4.30
N PRO A 400 -12.28 5.61 3.89
CA PRO A 400 -12.44 5.30 2.47
C PRO A 400 -13.47 6.25 1.89
N GLU A 401 -13.19 6.87 0.76
CA GLU A 401 -14.09 7.80 0.10
C GLU A 401 -15.43 7.14 -0.18
N GLU A 402 -16.49 7.70 0.37
CA GLU A 402 -17.84 7.48 -0.13
C GLU A 402 -17.87 8.02 -1.57
N LEU A 403 -18.44 7.23 -2.50
CA LEU A 403 -18.66 7.66 -3.87
C LEU A 403 -19.39 9.03 -3.85
N ASP A 404 -19.00 9.94 -4.71
CA ASP A 404 -19.70 11.20 -4.84
C ASP A 404 -21.20 10.98 -5.14
N GLU A 405 -22.07 11.87 -4.68
CA GLU A 405 -23.52 11.64 -4.72
C GLU A 405 -24.03 11.43 -6.16
N LYS A 406 -23.42 12.06 -7.18
CA LYS A 406 -23.79 11.86 -8.58
C LYS A 406 -23.44 10.48 -9.08
N THR A 407 -22.25 9.99 -8.75
CA THR A 407 -21.79 8.63 -9.09
C THR A 407 -22.61 7.58 -8.35
N ALA A 408 -22.91 7.80 -7.07
CA ALA A 408 -23.78 6.93 -6.29
C ALA A 408 -25.19 6.84 -6.88
N GLN A 409 -25.77 7.95 -7.34
CA GLN A 409 -27.09 7.96 -8.00
C GLN A 409 -27.08 7.23 -9.36
N ARG A 410 -26.00 7.37 -10.14
CA ARG A 410 -25.84 6.61 -11.40
C ARG A 410 -25.75 5.12 -11.11
N LEU A 411 -24.94 4.73 -10.14
CA LEU A 411 -24.80 3.34 -9.71
C LEU A 411 -26.12 2.77 -9.17
N GLU A 412 -26.86 3.52 -8.36
CA GLU A 412 -28.19 3.13 -7.86
C GLU A 412 -29.17 2.82 -9.01
N ARG A 413 -29.21 3.68 -10.02
CA ARG A 413 -30.06 3.49 -11.20
C ARG A 413 -29.66 2.25 -11.99
N HIS A 414 -28.37 2.11 -12.24
CA HIS A 414 -27.82 0.98 -12.98
C HIS A 414 -28.05 -0.37 -12.26
N LEU A 415 -27.93 -0.40 -10.94
CA LEU A 415 -28.21 -1.57 -10.13
C LEU A 415 -29.69 -2.01 -10.22
N LEU A 416 -30.62 -1.06 -10.23
CA LEU A 416 -32.03 -1.37 -10.38
C LEU A 416 -32.40 -1.87 -11.78
N GLU A 417 -31.65 -1.45 -12.81
CA GLU A 417 -31.80 -1.94 -14.18
C GLU A 417 -31.22 -3.34 -14.35
N LEU A 418 -30.05 -3.61 -13.75
CA LEU A 418 -29.33 -4.88 -13.87
C LEU A 418 -29.94 -6.00 -13.02
N ASP A 419 -30.43 -5.70 -11.83
CA ASP A 419 -30.98 -6.70 -10.90
C ASP A 419 -32.37 -6.30 -10.41
N PRO A 420 -33.42 -6.76 -11.11
CA PRO A 420 -34.81 -6.45 -10.76
C PRO A 420 -35.25 -6.97 -9.37
N ARG A 421 -34.45 -7.84 -8.71
CA ARG A 421 -34.72 -8.34 -7.36
C ARG A 421 -34.47 -7.29 -6.28
N LEU A 422 -33.63 -6.27 -6.60
CA LEU A 422 -33.28 -5.22 -5.67
C LEU A 422 -34.44 -4.25 -5.47
N LYS A 423 -34.69 -3.92 -4.21
CA LYS A 423 -35.57 -2.79 -3.86
C LYS A 423 -34.79 -1.49 -3.88
N LYS A 424 -35.47 -0.37 -4.15
CA LYS A 424 -34.87 0.95 -4.21
C LYS A 424 -33.98 1.30 -2.99
N GLY A 425 -34.43 0.98 -1.76
CA GLY A 425 -33.62 1.20 -0.55
C GLY A 425 -32.36 0.33 -0.49
N GLN A 426 -32.37 -0.87 -1.08
CA GLN A 426 -31.21 -1.76 -1.14
C GLN A 426 -30.19 -1.25 -2.15
N ALA A 427 -30.64 -0.85 -3.34
CA ALA A 427 -29.78 -0.25 -4.36
C ALA A 427 -29.20 1.08 -3.87
N TYR A 428 -30.01 1.94 -3.25
CA TYR A 428 -29.58 3.19 -2.62
C TYR A 428 -28.47 2.98 -1.59
N PHE A 429 -28.65 2.00 -0.69
CA PHE A 429 -27.66 1.72 0.35
C PHE A 429 -26.39 1.13 -0.25
N TYR A 430 -26.48 0.14 -1.12
CA TYR A 430 -25.30 -0.48 -1.73
C TYR A 430 -24.50 0.53 -2.55
N ALA A 431 -25.14 1.37 -3.33
CA ALA A 431 -24.45 2.37 -4.15
C ALA A 431 -23.62 3.36 -3.35
N ARG A 432 -23.92 3.57 -2.07
CA ARG A 432 -23.18 4.49 -1.17
C ARG A 432 -22.30 3.76 -0.15
N HIS A 433 -22.43 2.44 -0.06
CA HIS A 433 -21.77 1.61 0.95
C HIS A 433 -21.18 0.33 0.33
N CYS A 434 -20.57 0.45 -0.87
CA CYS A 434 -19.98 -0.66 -1.62
C CYS A 434 -18.45 -0.68 -1.58
N THR A 435 -17.82 0.09 -0.71
CA THR A 435 -16.36 0.16 -0.57
C THR A 435 -15.82 -1.18 -0.07
N LEU A 436 -15.02 -1.85 -0.89
CA LEU A 436 -14.42 -3.14 -0.54
C LEU A 436 -13.50 -3.00 0.68
N GLY A 437 -13.54 -4.00 1.58
CA GLY A 437 -12.76 -3.99 2.81
C GLY A 437 -13.40 -3.23 3.97
N MET A 438 -14.48 -2.48 3.73
CA MET A 438 -15.29 -1.86 4.79
C MET A 438 -16.39 -2.81 5.25
N TYR A 439 -16.76 -2.68 6.52
CA TYR A 439 -17.92 -3.40 7.07
C TYR A 439 -19.01 -2.41 7.46
N TYR A 440 -20.24 -2.81 7.19
CA TYR A 440 -21.44 -2.03 7.45
C TYR A 440 -22.38 -2.76 8.40
N THR A 441 -23.25 -2.03 9.06
CA THR A 441 -24.14 -2.55 10.08
C THR A 441 -25.61 -2.31 9.73
N ILE A 442 -26.50 -3.09 10.34
CA ILE A 442 -27.95 -2.90 10.23
C ILE A 442 -28.37 -1.48 10.67
N ASP A 443 -27.70 -0.92 11.68
CA ASP A 443 -28.00 0.43 12.16
C ASP A 443 -27.62 1.52 11.13
N GLN A 444 -26.56 1.32 10.35
CA GLN A 444 -26.22 2.23 9.25
C GLN A 444 -27.25 2.15 8.14
N TYR A 445 -27.68 0.93 7.75
CA TYR A 445 -28.77 0.78 6.78
C TYR A 445 -30.06 1.46 7.25
N LYS A 446 -30.46 1.22 8.51
CA LYS A 446 -31.62 1.85 9.13
C LYS A 446 -31.57 3.37 9.05
N LYS A 447 -30.42 3.98 9.39
CA LYS A 447 -30.21 5.45 9.33
C LYS A 447 -30.29 5.98 7.90
N ALA A 448 -29.62 5.30 6.96
CA ALA A 448 -29.53 5.74 5.57
C ALA A 448 -30.90 5.66 4.86
N THR A 449 -31.68 4.63 5.12
CA THR A 449 -32.97 4.38 4.46
C THR A 449 -34.20 4.80 5.28
N LYS A 450 -33.98 5.31 6.51
CA LYS A 450 -35.02 5.75 7.45
C LYS A 450 -36.11 4.70 7.71
N CYS A 451 -35.75 3.41 7.76
CA CYS A 451 -36.67 2.31 8.01
C CYS A 451 -36.55 1.76 9.43
N VAL A 452 -37.48 0.89 9.84
CA VAL A 452 -37.41 0.19 11.13
C VAL A 452 -36.37 -0.93 11.12
N TYR A 453 -35.89 -1.35 12.30
CA TYR A 453 -34.78 -2.31 12.44
C TYR A 453 -35.03 -3.63 11.71
N GLU A 454 -36.22 -4.21 11.83
CA GLU A 454 -36.56 -5.51 11.18
C GLU A 454 -36.54 -5.39 9.65
N THR A 455 -36.96 -4.25 9.09
CA THR A 455 -36.90 -3.98 7.66
C THR A 455 -35.42 -3.83 7.21
N ALA A 456 -34.59 -3.14 8.02
CA ALA A 456 -33.17 -2.99 7.76
C ALA A 456 -32.45 -4.35 7.78
N ARG A 457 -32.73 -5.18 8.80
CA ARG A 457 -32.17 -6.52 8.93
C ARG A 457 -32.54 -7.41 7.74
N THR A 458 -33.84 -7.50 7.41
CA THR A 458 -34.31 -8.29 6.27
C THR A 458 -33.71 -7.79 4.94
N SER A 459 -33.53 -6.50 4.79
CA SER A 459 -32.94 -5.91 3.58
C SER A 459 -31.45 -6.23 3.46
N MET A 460 -30.69 -6.16 4.55
CA MET A 460 -29.27 -6.53 4.57
C MET A 460 -29.07 -8.02 4.34
N ASP A 461 -29.90 -8.89 4.95
CA ASP A 461 -29.85 -10.32 4.73
C ASP A 461 -30.18 -10.69 3.27
N LYS A 462 -31.10 -9.97 2.61
CA LYS A 462 -31.36 -10.13 1.17
C LYS A 462 -30.21 -9.67 0.30
N LEU A 463 -29.51 -8.60 0.67
CA LEU A 463 -28.31 -8.17 -0.05
C LEU A 463 -27.19 -9.21 0.04
N VAL A 464 -27.12 -9.97 1.14
CA VAL A 464 -26.24 -11.15 1.25
C VAL A 464 -26.71 -12.27 0.34
N GLU A 465 -28.00 -12.61 0.35
CA GLU A 465 -28.60 -13.63 -0.52
C GLU A 465 -28.37 -13.33 -2.01
N PHE A 466 -28.41 -12.06 -2.41
CA PHE A 466 -28.17 -11.62 -3.79
C PHE A 466 -26.68 -11.48 -4.13
N GLY A 467 -25.78 -11.73 -3.16
CA GLY A 467 -24.33 -11.70 -3.35
C GLY A 467 -23.72 -10.29 -3.41
N TYR A 468 -24.36 -9.28 -2.81
CA TYR A 468 -23.83 -7.92 -2.69
C TYR A 468 -22.95 -7.75 -1.45
N TYR A 469 -23.26 -8.47 -0.37
CA TYR A 469 -22.51 -8.46 0.87
C TYR A 469 -22.24 -9.87 1.36
N GLU A 470 -21.17 -10.02 2.13
CA GLU A 470 -20.90 -11.18 2.96
C GLU A 470 -21.21 -10.82 4.42
N LYS A 471 -21.86 -11.74 5.15
CA LYS A 471 -22.23 -11.53 6.55
C LYS A 471 -21.30 -12.30 7.46
N SER A 472 -20.64 -11.59 8.37
CA SER A 472 -19.69 -12.15 9.33
C SER A 472 -20.05 -11.78 10.77
N PRO A 473 -19.83 -12.66 11.75
CA PRO A 473 -20.05 -12.34 13.16
C PRO A 473 -18.92 -11.40 13.66
N PHE A 474 -19.32 -10.34 14.37
CA PHE A 474 -18.39 -9.43 15.04
C PHE A 474 -18.84 -9.19 16.48
N GLY A 475 -18.27 -9.95 17.41
CA GLY A 475 -18.70 -9.99 18.81
C GLY A 475 -20.15 -10.46 18.94
N LYS A 476 -21.02 -9.63 19.56
CA LYS A 476 -22.47 -9.92 19.70
C LYS A 476 -23.33 -9.43 18.53
N LYS A 477 -22.74 -8.87 17.48
CA LYS A 477 -23.43 -8.30 16.31
C LYS A 477 -22.96 -8.95 15.03
N PHE A 478 -23.69 -8.73 13.94
CA PHE A 478 -23.26 -9.07 12.59
C PHE A 478 -22.80 -7.82 11.86
N VAL A 479 -21.78 -7.99 11.02
CA VAL A 479 -21.28 -6.99 10.08
C VAL A 479 -21.40 -7.52 8.65
N TYR A 480 -21.54 -6.61 7.71
CA TYR A 480 -21.77 -6.89 6.30
C TYR A 480 -20.66 -6.24 5.47
N THR A 481 -19.90 -7.04 4.74
CA THR A 481 -18.77 -6.59 3.93
C THR A 481 -19.14 -6.70 2.45
N PRO A 482 -18.97 -5.66 1.63
CA PRO A 482 -19.25 -5.72 0.20
C PRO A 482 -18.41 -6.79 -0.49
N VAL A 483 -19.05 -7.55 -1.38
CA VAL A 483 -18.40 -8.58 -2.19
C VAL A 483 -18.02 -7.98 -3.54
N ASN A 484 -16.81 -8.30 -4.02
CA ASN A 484 -16.39 -7.91 -5.36
C ASN A 484 -17.19 -8.72 -6.39
N ARG A 485 -18.14 -8.09 -7.05
CA ARG A 485 -18.90 -8.69 -8.16
C ARG A 485 -18.11 -8.47 -9.44
N LYS A 486 -17.60 -9.55 -10.02
CA LYS A 486 -17.01 -9.55 -11.36
C LYS A 486 -18.08 -9.36 -12.43
#